data_04e11e9d08d61160f3d2ad15a8926974
#
_entry.id   04e11e9d08d61160f3d2ad15a8926974
#
_cell.length_a   1.000
_cell.length_b   1.000
_cell.length_c   1.000
_cell.angle_alpha   90.00
_cell.angle_beta   90.00
_cell.angle_gamma   90.00
#
_symmetry.space_group_name_H-M   'P 1'
#
loop_
_entity.id
_entity.type
_entity.pdbx_description
1 polymer ?
#
loop_
_entity_poly.entity_id
_entity_poly.type
_entity_poly.pdbx_seq_one_letter_code
_entity_poly.pdbx_strand_id
1 'polypeptide(L)'
;MMKPYVVSSVLDEEGNTISTTQPTVKRQVISEKSAAKVADMMEHVVSEGTGKNAYVAGFRLAGKTGTSEKLAGGGKKEGKYVASFVCFAPANDPKISMLIVIDEPVGQINGGQIATPVAAEVAEATLNYLNVDPQYTAKELADLGEETPSVTGLSVAKAREALSGFNIRTVGEGKTVVSQMPAEGQLIPKNGVVVLYTDKTSEKRKVTVPDLSNNLSVAAANQKALEYGLNPKIFGNSLTMGESVSYKQSVEAGTQVDEGTVVTIYFKSNVGVNDLAQD
;
A
#
# COMPACT_ATOMS: atom_id res chain seq x y z
N MET A 1 19.56 16.91 -16.32
CA MET A 1 18.63 16.64 -17.44
C MET A 1 19.24 15.62 -18.37
N MET A 2 18.53 14.54 -18.61
CA MET A 2 18.96 13.49 -19.55
C MET A 2 18.49 13.81 -20.97
N LYS A 3 19.18 13.27 -21.97
CA LYS A 3 18.71 13.28 -23.36
C LYS A 3 17.64 12.18 -23.49
N PRO A 4 16.37 12.52 -23.86
CA PRO A 4 15.35 11.48 -23.99
C PRO A 4 15.62 10.61 -25.23
N TYR A 5 15.26 9.34 -25.12
CA TYR A 5 15.28 8.37 -26.23
C TYR A 5 14.14 7.36 -26.07
N VAL A 6 13.67 6.79 -27.16
CA VAL A 6 12.56 5.84 -27.20
C VAL A 6 13.05 4.42 -27.49
N VAL A 7 14.15 4.28 -28.26
CA VAL A 7 14.75 3.00 -28.60
C VAL A 7 15.86 2.69 -27.60
N SER A 8 15.69 1.65 -26.81
CA SER A 8 16.69 1.18 -25.84
C SER A 8 17.74 0.29 -26.49
N SER A 9 17.31 -0.61 -27.38
CA SER A 9 18.18 -1.51 -28.12
C SER A 9 17.58 -1.89 -29.47
N VAL A 10 18.42 -2.28 -30.41
CA VAL A 10 18.06 -2.87 -31.69
C VAL A 10 18.60 -4.30 -31.69
N LEU A 11 17.75 -5.26 -32.03
CA LEU A 11 18.08 -6.68 -32.11
C LEU A 11 18.04 -7.14 -33.56
N ASP A 12 18.80 -8.20 -33.91
CA ASP A 12 18.65 -8.93 -35.18
C ASP A 12 17.47 -9.90 -35.13
N GLU A 13 17.27 -10.62 -36.24
CA GLU A 13 16.17 -11.59 -36.38
C GLU A 13 16.33 -12.80 -35.44
N GLU A 14 17.56 -13.07 -34.98
CA GLU A 14 17.91 -14.14 -34.06
C GLU A 14 17.83 -13.67 -32.57
N GLY A 15 17.55 -12.38 -32.33
CA GLY A 15 17.41 -11.80 -30.97
C GLY A 15 18.73 -11.30 -30.38
N ASN A 16 19.84 -11.27 -31.12
CA ASN A 16 21.12 -10.72 -30.65
C ASN A 16 21.10 -9.19 -30.71
N THR A 17 21.76 -8.55 -29.77
CA THR A 17 21.81 -7.09 -29.69
C THR A 17 22.78 -6.51 -30.74
N ILE A 18 22.23 -5.77 -31.73
CA ILE A 18 22.99 -5.01 -32.72
C ILE A 18 23.52 -3.70 -32.09
N SER A 19 22.67 -3.01 -31.35
CA SER A 19 23.06 -1.75 -30.68
C SER A 19 22.23 -1.48 -29.45
N THR A 20 22.80 -0.74 -28.49
CA THR A 20 22.12 -0.30 -27.27
C THR A 20 22.30 1.20 -27.08
N THR A 21 21.21 1.91 -26.82
CA THR A 21 21.25 3.35 -26.50
C THR A 21 21.72 3.55 -25.06
N GLN A 22 22.83 4.26 -24.89
CA GLN A 22 23.32 4.59 -23.55
C GLN A 22 22.67 5.89 -23.04
N PRO A 23 22.23 5.93 -21.77
CA PRO A 23 21.74 7.14 -21.13
C PRO A 23 22.77 8.25 -21.21
N THR A 24 22.41 9.42 -21.74
CA THR A 24 23.33 10.56 -21.91
C THR A 24 22.85 11.75 -21.11
N VAL A 25 23.73 12.30 -20.27
CA VAL A 25 23.48 13.56 -19.56
C VAL A 25 23.62 14.73 -20.54
N LYS A 26 22.55 15.51 -20.71
CA LYS A 26 22.59 16.73 -21.52
C LYS A 26 23.21 17.89 -20.74
N ARG A 27 22.76 18.10 -19.51
CA ARG A 27 23.33 19.08 -18.58
C ARG A 27 22.74 18.90 -17.17
N GLN A 28 23.45 19.36 -16.15
CA GLN A 28 22.88 19.56 -14.82
C GLN A 28 22.08 20.88 -14.84
N VAL A 29 20.80 20.83 -14.39
CA VAL A 29 19.89 21.98 -14.41
C VAL A 29 19.61 22.55 -13.01
N ILE A 30 19.71 21.71 -11.99
CA ILE A 30 19.60 22.07 -10.57
C ILE A 30 20.67 21.34 -9.76
N SER A 31 20.99 21.86 -8.59
CA SER A 31 21.90 21.17 -7.67
C SER A 31 21.23 19.94 -7.03
N GLU A 32 22.01 18.97 -6.60
CA GLU A 32 21.51 17.81 -5.84
C GLU A 32 20.77 18.24 -4.57
N LYS A 33 21.31 19.26 -3.87
CA LYS A 33 20.65 19.83 -2.68
C LYS A 33 19.26 20.40 -2.99
N SER A 34 19.10 21.08 -4.13
CA SER A 34 17.79 21.60 -4.56
C SER A 34 16.84 20.48 -4.94
N ALA A 35 17.33 19.45 -5.63
CA ALA A 35 16.54 18.29 -5.99
C ALA A 35 16.05 17.53 -4.74
N ALA A 36 16.95 17.28 -3.78
CA ALA A 36 16.59 16.62 -2.51
C ALA A 36 15.55 17.43 -1.71
N LYS A 37 15.70 18.76 -1.65
CA LYS A 37 14.71 19.61 -0.96
C LYS A 37 13.33 19.57 -1.63
N VAL A 38 13.29 19.55 -2.96
CA VAL A 38 12.01 19.42 -3.69
C VAL A 38 11.40 18.03 -3.46
N ALA A 39 12.22 16.97 -3.48
CA ALA A 39 11.75 15.61 -3.18
C ALA A 39 11.11 15.51 -1.79
N ASP A 40 11.75 16.09 -0.78
CA ASP A 40 11.24 16.17 0.59
C ASP A 40 9.88 16.92 0.64
N MET A 41 9.77 18.09 -0.02
CA MET A 41 8.50 18.81 -0.12
C MET A 41 7.41 17.99 -0.83
N MET A 42 7.77 17.23 -1.87
CA MET A 42 6.82 16.38 -2.59
C MET A 42 6.42 15.13 -1.77
N GLU A 43 7.27 14.63 -0.90
CA GLU A 43 6.93 13.61 0.08
C GLU A 43 5.89 14.11 1.07
N HIS A 44 6.01 15.37 1.55
CA HIS A 44 5.00 16.00 2.40
C HIS A 44 3.64 16.19 1.71
N VAL A 45 3.61 16.39 0.40
CA VAL A 45 2.33 16.41 -0.35
C VAL A 45 1.61 15.06 -0.24
N VAL A 46 2.35 13.95 -0.15
CA VAL A 46 1.79 12.61 -0.01
C VAL A 46 1.50 12.27 1.47
N SER A 47 2.36 12.65 2.40
CA SER A 47 2.15 12.33 3.82
C SER A 47 1.06 13.18 4.47
N GLU A 48 0.92 14.46 4.09
CA GLU A 48 0.08 15.44 4.79
C GLU A 48 -0.83 16.27 3.86
N GLY A 49 -0.56 16.25 2.54
CA GLY A 49 -1.20 17.15 1.59
C GLY A 49 -2.25 16.50 0.69
N THR A 50 -2.43 17.12 -0.49
CA THR A 50 -3.42 16.70 -1.50
C THR A 50 -3.15 15.33 -2.14
N GLY A 51 -1.94 14.79 -1.97
CA GLY A 51 -1.52 13.47 -2.43
C GLY A 51 -1.72 12.33 -1.44
N LYS A 52 -2.33 12.59 -0.29
CA LYS A 52 -2.39 11.65 0.85
C LYS A 52 -2.98 10.26 0.54
N ASN A 53 -3.86 10.17 -0.46
CA ASN A 53 -4.40 8.87 -0.89
C ASN A 53 -3.37 8.03 -1.70
N ALA A 54 -2.18 8.59 -2.01
CA ALA A 54 -1.05 7.85 -2.56
C ALA A 54 -0.08 7.34 -1.48
N TYR A 55 -0.36 7.60 -0.20
CA TYR A 55 0.51 7.17 0.89
C TYR A 55 0.58 5.64 0.99
N VAL A 56 1.81 5.12 1.02
CA VAL A 56 2.12 3.70 1.27
C VAL A 56 3.18 3.64 2.35
N ALA A 57 2.84 3.03 3.49
CA ALA A 57 3.75 2.93 4.63
C ALA A 57 5.09 2.31 4.22
N GLY A 58 6.19 2.91 4.64
CA GLY A 58 7.55 2.45 4.38
C GLY A 58 8.11 2.77 3.00
N PHE A 59 7.30 3.13 1.99
CA PHE A 59 7.80 3.33 0.62
C PHE A 59 8.08 4.79 0.23
N ARG A 60 7.82 5.74 1.13
CA ARG A 60 8.21 7.14 0.98
C ARG A 60 7.89 7.73 -0.41
N LEU A 61 6.63 7.60 -0.83
CA LEU A 61 6.18 8.18 -2.09
C LEU A 61 6.24 9.71 -2.03
N ALA A 62 6.81 10.32 -3.07
CA ALA A 62 6.80 11.76 -3.29
C ALA A 62 6.05 12.07 -4.58
N GLY A 63 5.15 13.05 -4.58
CA GLY A 63 4.36 13.30 -5.77
C GLY A 63 3.59 14.62 -5.75
N LYS A 64 2.87 14.88 -6.87
CA LYS A 64 2.01 16.06 -7.02
C LYS A 64 0.78 15.72 -7.83
N THR A 65 -0.37 16.11 -7.30
CA THR A 65 -1.68 16.01 -7.98
C THR A 65 -1.85 17.10 -9.04
N GLY A 66 -2.60 16.78 -10.07
CA GLY A 66 -3.05 17.73 -11.08
C GLY A 66 -4.54 17.53 -11.38
N THR A 67 -5.25 18.64 -11.56
CA THR A 67 -6.61 18.67 -12.07
C THR A 67 -6.71 19.83 -13.01
N SER A 68 -6.82 19.59 -14.30
CA SER A 68 -6.87 20.64 -15.32
C SER A 68 -8.11 20.52 -16.18
N GLU A 69 -8.73 21.63 -16.51
CA GLU A 69 -9.78 21.67 -17.53
C GLU A 69 -9.19 21.40 -18.91
N LYS A 70 -9.89 20.64 -19.72
CA LYS A 70 -9.50 20.40 -21.12
C LYS A 70 -9.71 21.63 -21.96
N LEU A 71 -8.79 21.87 -22.90
CA LEU A 71 -8.89 22.94 -23.89
C LEU A 71 -9.45 22.38 -25.20
N ALA A 72 -10.39 23.10 -25.82
CA ALA A 72 -10.91 22.77 -27.13
C ALA A 72 -11.16 24.04 -27.93
N GLY A 73 -10.69 24.08 -29.17
CA GLY A 73 -11.01 25.17 -30.14
C GLY A 73 -10.61 26.58 -29.71
N GLY A 74 -9.56 26.73 -28.89
CA GLY A 74 -9.10 28.05 -28.38
C GLY A 74 -9.75 28.51 -27.07
N GLY A 75 -10.54 27.65 -26.41
CA GLY A 75 -11.16 27.92 -25.11
C GLY A 75 -11.20 26.66 -24.23
N LYS A 76 -11.68 26.79 -22.99
CA LYS A 76 -11.92 25.67 -22.09
C LYS A 76 -13.12 24.85 -22.56
N LYS A 77 -12.99 23.51 -22.49
CA LYS A 77 -14.11 22.61 -22.70
C LYS A 77 -14.85 22.47 -21.37
N GLU A 78 -15.95 23.20 -21.22
CA GLU A 78 -16.71 23.29 -19.98
C GLU A 78 -17.08 21.91 -19.42
N GLY A 79 -16.80 21.71 -18.14
CA GLY A 79 -17.10 20.46 -17.42
C GLY A 79 -16.23 19.25 -17.79
N LYS A 80 -15.17 19.41 -18.60
CA LYS A 80 -14.25 18.34 -18.97
C LYS A 80 -12.87 18.54 -18.35
N TYR A 81 -12.40 17.53 -17.63
CA TYR A 81 -11.17 17.59 -16.86
C TYR A 81 -10.21 16.44 -17.20
N VAL A 82 -8.94 16.67 -16.90
CA VAL A 82 -7.91 15.63 -16.79
C VAL A 82 -7.44 15.61 -15.35
N ALA A 83 -7.68 14.49 -14.68
CA ALA A 83 -7.17 14.22 -13.36
C ALA A 83 -5.85 13.48 -13.45
N SER A 84 -4.82 13.93 -12.73
CA SER A 84 -3.50 13.30 -12.81
C SER A 84 -2.78 13.30 -11.47
N PHE A 85 -1.81 12.38 -11.36
CA PHE A 85 -0.85 12.34 -10.28
C PHE A 85 0.49 11.86 -10.83
N VAL A 86 1.54 12.66 -10.63
CA VAL A 86 2.93 12.27 -10.90
C VAL A 86 3.63 11.97 -9.60
N CYS A 87 4.36 10.87 -9.53
CA CYS A 87 5.11 10.50 -8.34
C CYS A 87 6.39 9.74 -8.66
N PHE A 88 7.21 9.60 -7.66
CA PHE A 88 8.40 8.76 -7.65
C PHE A 88 8.60 8.18 -6.25
N ALA A 89 9.31 7.06 -6.16
CA ALA A 89 9.57 6.38 -4.89
C ALA A 89 10.83 5.50 -4.96
N PRO A 90 11.51 5.32 -3.79
CA PRO A 90 11.45 6.11 -2.57
C PRO A 90 11.91 7.56 -2.79
N ALA A 91 11.43 8.53 -1.99
CA ALA A 91 11.76 9.95 -2.17
C ALA A 91 13.26 10.26 -2.06
N ASN A 92 13.98 9.51 -1.21
CA ASN A 92 15.40 9.66 -0.93
C ASN A 92 16.31 8.90 -1.92
N ASP A 93 15.82 7.87 -2.59
CA ASP A 93 16.57 7.06 -3.58
C ASP A 93 15.62 6.49 -4.64
N PRO A 94 15.11 7.33 -5.57
CA PRO A 94 14.07 6.93 -6.49
C PRO A 94 14.43 5.73 -7.37
N LYS A 95 13.62 4.68 -7.31
CA LYS A 95 13.71 3.47 -8.15
C LYS A 95 12.69 3.49 -9.28
N ILE A 96 11.55 4.14 -9.04
CA ILE A 96 10.48 4.29 -10.02
C ILE A 96 10.03 5.75 -10.10
N SER A 97 9.56 6.14 -11.28
CA SER A 97 8.73 7.32 -11.49
C SER A 97 7.49 6.93 -12.27
N MET A 98 6.35 7.52 -11.92
CA MET A 98 5.06 7.13 -12.44
C MET A 98 4.17 8.34 -12.68
N LEU A 99 3.35 8.27 -13.73
CA LEU A 99 2.29 9.23 -14.02
C LEU A 99 0.98 8.47 -14.21
N ILE A 100 -0.01 8.80 -13.40
CA ILE A 100 -1.39 8.36 -13.57
C ILE A 100 -2.17 9.50 -14.18
N VAL A 101 -2.90 9.21 -15.26
CA VAL A 101 -3.78 10.17 -15.97
C VAL A 101 -5.13 9.54 -16.17
N ILE A 102 -6.19 10.25 -15.77
CA ILE A 102 -7.57 9.85 -15.97
C ILE A 102 -8.23 10.96 -16.80
N ASP A 103 -8.56 10.63 -18.03
CA ASP A 103 -9.14 11.59 -18.99
C ASP A 103 -10.66 11.59 -18.90
N GLU A 104 -11.26 12.77 -18.82
CA GLU A 104 -12.70 13.01 -18.73
C GLU A 104 -13.41 12.14 -17.66
N PRO A 105 -12.91 12.12 -16.38
CA PRO A 105 -13.55 11.33 -15.33
C PRO A 105 -15.01 11.77 -15.15
N VAL A 106 -15.86 10.80 -14.80
CA VAL A 106 -17.28 11.04 -14.49
C VAL A 106 -17.48 11.09 -12.97
N GLY A 107 -18.17 12.10 -12.47
CA GLY A 107 -18.41 12.30 -11.05
C GLY A 107 -17.25 13.02 -10.38
N GLN A 108 -16.36 12.30 -9.70
CA GLN A 108 -15.19 12.91 -9.04
C GLN A 108 -14.09 13.24 -10.06
N ILE A 109 -13.64 14.51 -10.06
CA ILE A 109 -12.66 15.03 -11.02
C ILE A 109 -11.26 15.27 -10.42
N ASN A 110 -11.12 15.26 -9.10
CA ASN A 110 -9.87 15.63 -8.43
C ASN A 110 -8.83 14.51 -8.49
N GLY A 111 -7.65 14.80 -9.05
CA GLY A 111 -6.54 13.83 -9.14
C GLY A 111 -6.16 13.22 -7.79
N GLY A 112 -6.22 14.02 -6.71
CA GLY A 112 -5.97 13.56 -5.33
C GLY A 112 -7.03 12.59 -4.77
N GLN A 113 -8.16 12.40 -5.45
CA GLN A 113 -9.20 11.46 -5.05
C GLN A 113 -9.24 10.20 -5.93
N ILE A 114 -8.93 10.34 -7.22
CA ILE A 114 -9.11 9.24 -8.17
C ILE A 114 -7.80 8.70 -8.76
N ALA A 115 -6.77 9.54 -8.95
CA ALA A 115 -5.48 9.09 -9.49
C ALA A 115 -4.51 8.58 -8.40
N THR A 116 -4.54 9.18 -7.21
CA THR A 116 -3.63 8.83 -6.12
C THR A 116 -3.86 7.43 -5.53
N PRO A 117 -5.09 6.89 -5.34
CA PRO A 117 -5.26 5.52 -4.87
C PRO A 117 -4.70 4.49 -5.86
N VAL A 118 -4.89 4.73 -7.17
CA VAL A 118 -4.32 3.88 -8.22
C VAL A 118 -2.80 3.91 -8.17
N ALA A 119 -2.21 5.10 -7.99
CA ALA A 119 -0.77 5.25 -7.85
C ALA A 119 -0.20 4.50 -6.64
N ALA A 120 -0.90 4.52 -5.50
CA ALA A 120 -0.51 3.78 -4.30
C ALA A 120 -0.43 2.26 -4.56
N GLU A 121 -1.49 1.69 -5.14
CA GLU A 121 -1.54 0.25 -5.45
C GLU A 121 -0.45 -0.17 -6.44
N VAL A 122 -0.26 0.60 -7.52
CA VAL A 122 0.77 0.32 -8.53
C VAL A 122 2.18 0.48 -7.96
N ALA A 123 2.42 1.53 -7.15
CA ALA A 123 3.72 1.77 -6.52
C ALA A 123 4.09 0.65 -5.55
N GLU A 124 3.18 0.24 -4.65
CA GLU A 124 3.43 -0.87 -3.71
C GLU A 124 3.77 -2.16 -4.46
N ALA A 125 2.93 -2.54 -5.43
CA ALA A 125 3.14 -3.75 -6.21
C ALA A 125 4.48 -3.73 -6.96
N THR A 126 4.82 -2.59 -7.56
CA THR A 126 6.07 -2.44 -8.34
C THR A 126 7.30 -2.44 -7.45
N LEU A 127 7.28 -1.72 -6.32
CA LEU A 127 8.42 -1.65 -5.40
C LEU A 127 8.68 -3.01 -4.73
N ASN A 128 7.62 -3.75 -4.37
CA ASN A 128 7.74 -5.12 -3.89
C ASN A 128 8.32 -6.06 -4.97
N TYR A 129 7.86 -5.94 -6.22
CA TYR A 129 8.41 -6.71 -7.35
C TYR A 129 9.90 -6.43 -7.59
N LEU A 130 10.32 -5.18 -7.41
CA LEU A 130 11.72 -4.76 -7.50
C LEU A 130 12.56 -5.10 -6.26
N ASN A 131 11.96 -5.75 -5.25
CA ASN A 131 12.58 -6.07 -3.96
C ASN A 131 13.16 -4.82 -3.26
N VAL A 132 12.42 -3.71 -3.30
CA VAL A 132 12.76 -2.51 -2.54
C VAL A 132 12.23 -2.69 -1.11
N ASP A 133 13.14 -2.73 -0.14
CA ASP A 133 12.76 -2.89 1.26
C ASP A 133 12.03 -1.63 1.79
N PRO A 134 10.89 -1.80 2.47
CA PRO A 134 10.19 -0.69 3.08
C PRO A 134 10.99 -0.08 4.24
N GLN A 135 11.03 1.24 4.31
CA GLN A 135 11.70 2.04 5.35
C GLN A 135 10.66 2.62 6.30
N TYR A 136 10.21 1.83 7.26
CA TYR A 136 9.20 2.25 8.21
C TYR A 136 9.73 3.25 9.24
N THR A 137 8.96 4.29 9.51
CA THR A 137 9.15 5.15 10.70
C THR A 137 8.70 4.40 11.96
N ALA A 138 9.15 4.87 13.14
CA ALA A 138 8.72 4.28 14.41
C ALA A 138 7.18 4.36 14.61
N LYS A 139 6.55 5.41 14.09
CA LYS A 139 5.09 5.56 14.10
C LYS A 139 4.42 4.52 13.21
N GLU A 140 4.89 4.38 11.97
CA GLU A 140 4.35 3.39 11.03
C GLU A 140 4.48 1.96 11.59
N LEU A 141 5.64 1.60 12.17
CA LEU A 141 5.82 0.31 12.83
C LEU A 141 4.81 0.09 13.96
N ALA A 142 4.56 1.10 14.79
CA ALA A 142 3.58 1.02 15.86
C ALA A 142 2.14 0.85 15.34
N ASP A 143 1.83 1.48 14.21
CA ASP A 143 0.49 1.44 13.58
C ASP A 143 0.26 0.16 12.75
N LEU A 144 1.33 -0.43 12.19
CA LEU A 144 1.28 -1.69 11.43
C LEU A 144 1.06 -2.93 12.29
N GLY A 145 1.32 -2.84 13.59
CA GLY A 145 1.17 -3.95 14.53
C GLY A 145 2.51 -4.56 14.97
N GLU A 146 2.46 -5.83 15.37
CA GLU A 146 3.62 -6.58 15.86
C GLU A 146 3.91 -7.77 14.93
N GLU A 147 5.19 -8.07 14.75
CA GLU A 147 5.60 -9.26 14.00
C GLU A 147 5.17 -10.53 14.74
N THR A 148 4.59 -11.46 14.02
CA THR A 148 4.24 -12.78 14.57
C THR A 148 5.52 -13.59 14.83
N PRO A 149 5.84 -13.91 16.10
CA PRO A 149 7.01 -14.70 16.41
C PRO A 149 6.95 -16.12 15.81
N SER A 150 8.11 -16.72 15.55
CA SER A 150 8.20 -18.15 15.20
C SER A 150 7.99 -19.01 16.44
N VAL A 151 6.93 -19.81 16.45
CA VAL A 151 6.64 -20.74 17.56
C VAL A 151 6.51 -22.20 17.12
N THR A 152 6.75 -22.48 15.85
CA THR A 152 6.81 -23.86 15.34
C THR A 152 7.92 -24.65 16.02
N GLY A 153 7.63 -25.85 16.48
CA GLY A 153 8.56 -26.69 17.23
C GLY A 153 8.57 -26.44 18.75
N LEU A 154 7.96 -25.35 19.24
CA LEU A 154 7.85 -25.08 20.67
C LEU A 154 6.72 -25.92 21.30
N SER A 155 6.83 -26.15 22.62
CA SER A 155 5.66 -26.63 23.36
C SER A 155 4.55 -25.57 23.36
N VAL A 156 3.30 -25.99 23.41
CA VAL A 156 2.14 -25.08 23.44
C VAL A 156 2.25 -24.03 24.57
N ALA A 157 2.80 -24.43 25.72
CA ALA A 157 3.00 -23.50 26.85
C ALA A 157 4.01 -22.38 26.49
N LYS A 158 5.19 -22.74 25.93
CA LYS A 158 6.20 -21.77 25.49
C LYS A 158 5.70 -20.91 24.33
N ALA A 159 4.93 -21.50 23.40
CA ALA A 159 4.33 -20.76 22.30
C ALA A 159 3.34 -19.69 22.80
N ARG A 160 2.51 -20.01 23.81
CA ARG A 160 1.60 -19.05 24.42
C ARG A 160 2.32 -17.92 25.17
N GLU A 161 3.44 -18.21 25.77
CA GLU A 161 4.29 -17.19 26.42
C GLU A 161 4.90 -16.24 25.37
N ALA A 162 5.47 -16.79 24.30
CA ALA A 162 6.07 -16.01 23.20
C ALA A 162 5.03 -15.15 22.43
N LEU A 163 3.79 -15.60 22.40
CA LEU A 163 2.68 -14.91 21.73
C LEU A 163 1.81 -14.08 22.72
N SER A 164 2.36 -13.75 23.89
CA SER A 164 1.64 -12.91 24.86
C SER A 164 1.31 -11.55 24.21
N GLY A 165 0.03 -11.19 24.14
CA GLY A 165 -0.44 -9.99 23.44
C GLY A 165 -1.29 -10.29 22.19
N PHE A 166 -1.26 -11.53 21.71
CA PHE A 166 -2.12 -11.99 20.61
C PHE A 166 -3.28 -12.87 21.11
N ASN A 167 -4.35 -12.94 20.33
CA ASN A 167 -5.44 -13.87 20.55
C ASN A 167 -5.08 -15.26 20.03
N ILE A 168 -4.70 -16.16 20.94
CA ILE A 168 -4.18 -17.47 20.59
C ILE A 168 -5.31 -18.50 20.56
N ARG A 169 -5.44 -19.19 19.43
CA ARG A 169 -6.28 -20.38 19.28
C ARG A 169 -5.41 -21.60 19.06
N THR A 170 -5.78 -22.73 19.65
CA THR A 170 -5.04 -24.00 19.47
C THR A 170 -5.97 -25.03 18.83
N VAL A 171 -5.51 -25.68 17.78
CA VAL A 171 -6.21 -26.75 17.05
C VAL A 171 -5.39 -28.02 17.15
N GLY A 172 -6.05 -29.12 17.59
CA GLY A 172 -5.41 -30.38 17.90
C GLY A 172 -5.10 -30.57 19.37
N GLU A 173 -4.67 -31.77 19.75
CA GLU A 173 -4.39 -32.19 21.14
C GLU A 173 -2.89 -32.42 21.40
N GLY A 174 -2.04 -32.17 20.42
CA GLY A 174 -0.60 -32.34 20.51
C GLY A 174 0.04 -31.37 21.51
N LYS A 175 1.19 -31.75 22.05
CA LYS A 175 1.94 -30.93 23.04
C LYS A 175 2.91 -29.93 22.39
N THR A 176 3.13 -30.06 21.09
CA THR A 176 4.11 -29.27 20.32
C THR A 176 3.41 -28.62 19.15
N VAL A 177 3.74 -27.36 18.85
CA VAL A 177 3.23 -26.64 17.69
C VAL A 177 3.90 -27.17 16.42
N VAL A 178 3.11 -27.70 15.48
CA VAL A 178 3.60 -28.21 14.19
C VAL A 178 3.48 -27.16 13.07
N SER A 179 2.55 -26.22 13.20
CA SER A 179 2.45 -25.05 12.31
C SER A 179 1.65 -23.94 12.97
N GLN A 180 1.79 -22.73 12.46
CA GLN A 180 1.06 -21.54 12.92
C GLN A 180 0.44 -20.78 11.76
N MET A 181 -0.59 -19.98 12.05
CA MET A 181 -1.21 -19.06 11.13
C MET A 181 -1.55 -17.73 11.87
N PRO A 182 -1.07 -16.57 11.45
CA PRO A 182 -0.21 -16.32 10.27
C PRO A 182 1.18 -16.95 10.39
N ALA A 183 1.92 -16.97 9.28
CA ALA A 183 3.33 -17.35 9.27
C ALA A 183 4.16 -16.39 10.13
N GLU A 184 5.33 -16.85 10.58
CA GLU A 184 6.31 -16.00 11.28
C GLU A 184 6.66 -14.75 10.44
N GLY A 185 6.97 -13.64 11.11
CA GLY A 185 7.34 -12.36 10.47
C GLY A 185 6.16 -11.58 9.87
N GLN A 186 4.94 -12.12 9.89
CA GLN A 186 3.78 -11.36 9.43
C GLN A 186 3.41 -10.31 10.47
N LEU A 187 3.24 -9.06 10.02
CA LEU A 187 2.74 -7.96 10.84
C LEU A 187 1.23 -8.10 11.01
N ILE A 188 0.78 -8.21 12.26
CA ILE A 188 -0.63 -8.26 12.65
C ILE A 188 -0.91 -7.28 13.77
N PRO A 189 -2.14 -6.78 13.91
CA PRO A 189 -2.46 -5.81 14.95
C PRO A 189 -2.27 -6.42 16.34
N LYS A 190 -2.10 -5.57 17.34
CA LYS A 190 -2.23 -5.96 18.75
C LYS A 190 -3.57 -6.66 18.96
N ASN A 191 -3.59 -7.75 19.69
CA ASN A 191 -4.73 -8.67 19.80
C ASN A 191 -5.11 -9.40 18.50
N GLY A 192 -4.22 -9.42 17.49
CA GLY A 192 -4.39 -10.22 16.28
C GLY A 192 -4.54 -11.71 16.60
N VAL A 193 -5.17 -12.44 15.69
CA VAL A 193 -5.47 -13.87 15.87
C VAL A 193 -4.27 -14.71 15.41
N VAL A 194 -3.74 -15.55 16.30
CA VAL A 194 -2.73 -16.56 15.97
C VAL A 194 -3.28 -17.94 16.26
N VAL A 195 -3.35 -18.78 15.21
CA VAL A 195 -3.81 -20.17 15.31
C VAL A 195 -2.60 -21.09 15.36
N LEU A 196 -2.52 -21.91 16.39
CA LEU A 196 -1.50 -22.95 16.61
C LEU A 196 -2.08 -24.31 16.25
N TYR A 197 -1.47 -24.99 15.30
CA TYR A 197 -1.82 -26.38 14.96
C TYR A 197 -0.83 -27.30 15.65
N THR A 198 -1.34 -28.28 16.40
CA THR A 198 -0.51 -29.20 17.18
C THR A 198 -0.42 -30.60 16.59
N ASP A 199 -1.23 -30.88 15.57
CA ASP A 199 -1.22 -32.15 14.84
C ASP A 199 -1.14 -31.89 13.34
N LYS A 200 -0.37 -32.71 12.61
CA LYS A 200 -0.22 -32.61 11.14
C LYS A 200 -1.52 -32.90 10.37
N THR A 201 -2.43 -33.63 10.99
CA THR A 201 -3.71 -34.06 10.42
C THR A 201 -4.87 -33.14 10.81
N SER A 202 -4.64 -32.13 11.64
CA SER A 202 -5.66 -31.16 12.01
C SER A 202 -6.14 -30.39 10.78
N GLU A 203 -7.46 -30.47 10.50
CA GLU A 203 -8.07 -29.63 9.48
C GLU A 203 -7.92 -28.17 9.87
N LYS A 204 -7.52 -27.36 8.92
CA LYS A 204 -7.45 -25.91 9.11
C LYS A 204 -8.84 -25.34 9.28
N ARG A 205 -9.05 -24.62 10.37
CA ARG A 205 -10.32 -23.96 10.63
C ARG A 205 -10.55 -22.87 9.60
N LYS A 206 -11.67 -22.96 8.87
CA LYS A 206 -12.07 -21.98 7.86
C LYS A 206 -13.00 -20.94 8.47
N VAL A 207 -12.85 -19.72 8.01
CA VAL A 207 -13.70 -18.58 8.35
C VAL A 207 -14.13 -17.86 7.07
N THR A 208 -15.30 -17.24 7.11
CA THR A 208 -15.80 -16.47 5.95
C THR A 208 -15.33 -15.02 6.07
N VAL A 209 -14.74 -14.51 5.01
CA VAL A 209 -14.31 -13.10 4.94
C VAL A 209 -15.55 -12.20 4.87
N PRO A 210 -15.74 -11.28 5.83
CA PRO A 210 -16.85 -10.34 5.78
C PRO A 210 -16.59 -9.21 4.77
N ASP A 211 -17.61 -8.44 4.42
CA ASP A 211 -17.41 -7.20 3.66
C ASP A 211 -16.74 -6.15 4.58
N LEU A 212 -15.46 -5.87 4.30
CA LEU A 212 -14.60 -4.90 4.97
C LEU A 212 -14.37 -3.64 4.12
N SER A 213 -14.93 -3.59 2.90
CA SER A 213 -14.69 -2.53 1.91
C SER A 213 -15.76 -1.45 1.86
N ASN A 214 -16.82 -1.57 2.66
CA ASN A 214 -18.01 -0.72 2.55
C ASN A 214 -17.99 0.46 3.53
N ASN A 215 -17.20 1.48 3.24
CA ASN A 215 -17.13 2.75 3.99
C ASN A 215 -16.95 2.60 5.51
N LEU A 216 -16.25 1.55 5.96
CA LEU A 216 -15.94 1.36 7.37
C LEU A 216 -14.81 2.30 7.80
N SER A 217 -14.89 2.83 9.01
CA SER A 217 -13.73 3.44 9.66
C SER A 217 -12.64 2.39 9.92
N VAL A 218 -11.40 2.83 10.12
CA VAL A 218 -10.28 1.92 10.44
C VAL A 218 -10.61 1.07 11.69
N ALA A 219 -11.15 1.69 12.74
CA ALA A 219 -11.52 0.98 13.97
C ALA A 219 -12.62 -0.06 13.72
N ALA A 220 -13.67 0.29 12.96
CA ALA A 220 -14.76 -0.62 12.64
C ALA A 220 -14.31 -1.79 11.76
N ALA A 221 -13.45 -1.53 10.77
CA ALA A 221 -12.89 -2.57 9.91
C ALA A 221 -11.98 -3.54 10.68
N ASN A 222 -11.11 -3.00 11.56
CA ASN A 222 -10.27 -3.81 12.43
C ASN A 222 -11.09 -4.70 13.36
N GLN A 223 -12.05 -4.12 14.08
CA GLN A 223 -12.92 -4.88 14.98
C GLN A 223 -13.63 -5.99 14.23
N LYS A 224 -14.27 -5.67 13.10
CA LYS A 224 -15.02 -6.63 12.29
C LYS A 224 -14.13 -7.76 11.77
N ALA A 225 -12.92 -7.46 11.28
CA ALA A 225 -11.98 -8.50 10.83
C ALA A 225 -11.61 -9.46 11.97
N LEU A 226 -11.25 -8.92 13.15
CA LEU A 226 -10.88 -9.71 14.33
C LEU A 226 -12.03 -10.57 14.85
N GLU A 227 -13.28 -10.07 14.85
CA GLU A 227 -14.47 -10.82 15.22
C GLU A 227 -14.68 -12.06 14.33
N TYR A 228 -14.32 -11.97 13.06
CA TYR A 228 -14.35 -13.07 12.10
C TYR A 228 -13.11 -13.97 12.14
N GLY A 229 -12.17 -13.73 13.06
CA GLY A 229 -10.94 -14.51 13.18
C GLY A 229 -9.90 -14.22 12.12
N LEU A 230 -9.94 -13.02 11.53
CA LEU A 230 -9.01 -12.54 10.51
C LEU A 230 -8.09 -11.46 11.09
N ASN A 231 -6.93 -11.26 10.47
CA ASN A 231 -6.02 -10.19 10.82
C ASN A 231 -6.10 -9.08 9.77
N PRO A 232 -6.55 -7.87 10.12
CA PRO A 232 -6.55 -6.74 9.21
C PRO A 232 -5.13 -6.19 8.99
N LYS A 233 -4.76 -5.95 7.73
CA LYS A 233 -3.63 -5.11 7.35
C LYS A 233 -4.18 -3.83 6.73
N ILE A 234 -3.87 -2.71 7.34
CA ILE A 234 -4.35 -1.40 6.88
C ILE A 234 -3.45 -0.90 5.75
N PHE A 235 -4.06 -0.45 4.66
CA PHE A 235 -3.38 0.13 3.51
C PHE A 235 -3.98 1.49 3.15
N GLY A 236 -3.10 2.46 2.83
CA GLY A 236 -3.51 3.80 2.38
C GLY A 236 -3.56 4.82 3.50
N ASN A 237 -4.34 5.87 3.31
CA ASN A 237 -4.30 7.11 4.09
C ASN A 237 -4.77 7.02 5.55
N SER A 238 -5.10 5.85 6.06
CA SER A 238 -5.65 5.68 7.41
C SER A 238 -4.71 6.04 8.55
N LEU A 239 -3.41 6.02 8.29
CA LEU A 239 -2.38 6.21 9.34
C LEU A 239 -2.13 7.68 9.68
N THR A 240 -2.58 8.61 8.84
CA THR A 240 -2.23 10.03 8.97
C THR A 240 -3.39 10.96 9.30
N MET A 241 -4.67 10.56 9.08
CA MET A 241 -5.82 11.48 9.21
C MET A 241 -7.12 10.79 9.66
N GLY A 242 -7.85 11.42 10.59
CA GLY A 242 -8.99 10.87 11.33
C GLY A 242 -10.26 10.50 10.56
N GLU A 243 -10.39 10.81 9.27
CA GLU A 243 -11.59 10.49 8.47
C GLU A 243 -11.23 9.68 7.22
N SER A 244 -10.77 8.45 7.45
CA SER A 244 -10.55 7.50 6.36
C SER A 244 -11.62 6.42 6.36
N VAL A 245 -12.06 6.04 5.16
CA VAL A 245 -13.04 4.99 4.98
C VAL A 245 -12.51 3.90 4.05
N SER A 246 -12.87 2.65 4.35
CA SER A 246 -12.52 1.52 3.52
C SER A 246 -13.26 1.56 2.17
N TYR A 247 -12.59 1.14 1.10
CA TYR A 247 -13.18 1.11 -0.25
C TYR A 247 -12.88 -0.18 -1.04
N LYS A 248 -11.91 -0.99 -0.56
CA LYS A 248 -11.48 -2.24 -1.20
C LYS A 248 -10.88 -3.17 -0.15
N GLN A 249 -10.89 -4.46 -0.40
CA GLN A 249 -10.19 -5.49 0.38
C GLN A 249 -9.49 -6.49 -0.53
N SER A 250 -8.39 -7.12 -0.04
CA SER A 250 -7.56 -8.02 -0.83
C SER A 250 -8.18 -9.39 -1.08
N VAL A 251 -9.12 -9.79 -0.25
CA VAL A 251 -9.85 -11.06 -0.38
C VAL A 251 -11.33 -10.72 -0.45
N GLU A 252 -12.03 -11.24 -1.46
CA GLU A 252 -13.45 -10.96 -1.72
C GLU A 252 -14.34 -11.41 -0.56
N ALA A 253 -15.35 -10.61 -0.22
CA ALA A 253 -16.34 -10.96 0.79
C ALA A 253 -17.08 -12.26 0.44
N GLY A 254 -17.32 -13.11 1.43
CA GLY A 254 -17.91 -14.44 1.24
C GLY A 254 -16.87 -15.55 0.98
N THR A 255 -15.62 -15.22 0.68
CA THR A 255 -14.57 -16.22 0.48
C THR A 255 -14.25 -16.96 1.78
N GLN A 256 -14.03 -18.28 1.69
CA GLN A 256 -13.56 -19.12 2.79
C GLN A 256 -12.04 -19.13 2.84
N VAL A 257 -11.45 -18.69 3.93
CA VAL A 257 -9.99 -18.67 4.18
C VAL A 257 -9.64 -19.35 5.50
N ASP A 258 -8.35 -19.62 5.72
CA ASP A 258 -7.89 -20.13 7.01
C ASP A 258 -8.06 -19.07 8.11
N GLU A 259 -8.52 -19.46 9.30
CA GLU A 259 -8.55 -18.56 10.46
C GLU A 259 -7.15 -18.03 10.76
N GLY A 260 -7.04 -16.73 11.07
CA GLY A 260 -5.74 -16.04 11.21
C GLY A 260 -5.20 -15.44 9.91
N THR A 261 -5.86 -15.66 8.76
CA THR A 261 -5.45 -15.05 7.48
C THR A 261 -5.37 -13.53 7.60
N VAL A 262 -4.32 -12.94 7.01
CA VAL A 262 -4.15 -11.48 6.91
C VAL A 262 -4.93 -10.98 5.70
N VAL A 263 -5.84 -10.03 5.92
CA VAL A 263 -6.64 -9.38 4.86
C VAL A 263 -6.25 -7.91 4.79
N THR A 264 -5.73 -7.48 3.64
CA THR A 264 -5.45 -6.06 3.42
C THR A 264 -6.75 -5.31 3.14
N ILE A 265 -6.95 -4.21 3.87
CA ILE A 265 -8.11 -3.34 3.73
C ILE A 265 -7.59 -1.98 3.27
N TYR A 266 -8.11 -1.50 2.14
CA TYR A 266 -7.67 -0.26 1.50
C TYR A 266 -8.55 0.90 1.96
N PHE A 267 -7.90 1.96 2.42
CA PHE A 267 -8.54 3.16 2.93
C PHE A 267 -8.23 4.38 2.08
N LYS A 268 -9.19 5.27 1.97
CA LYS A 268 -9.04 6.60 1.36
C LYS A 268 -9.65 7.66 2.27
N SER A 269 -9.16 8.90 2.15
CA SER A 269 -9.78 10.02 2.85
C SER A 269 -11.21 10.28 2.37
N ASN A 270 -12.13 10.45 3.29
CA ASN A 270 -13.49 10.87 3.01
C ASN A 270 -13.63 12.40 2.87
N VAL A 271 -12.61 13.16 3.28
CA VAL A 271 -12.61 14.63 3.18
C VAL A 271 -12.30 15.06 1.75
N GLY A 272 -13.17 15.86 1.15
CA GLY A 272 -12.93 16.47 -0.15
C GLY A 272 -11.72 17.40 -0.11
N VAL A 273 -10.92 17.43 -1.19
CA VAL A 273 -9.73 18.31 -1.29
C VAL A 273 -10.08 19.81 -1.14
N ASN A 274 -11.33 20.17 -1.40
CA ASN A 274 -11.81 21.56 -1.25
C ASN A 274 -11.92 22.01 0.22
N ASP A 275 -12.04 21.07 1.17
CA ASP A 275 -12.15 21.40 2.60
C ASP A 275 -10.78 21.73 3.23
N LEU A 276 -9.68 21.37 2.56
CA LEU A 276 -8.32 21.66 3.01
C LEU A 276 -7.77 23.00 2.50
N ALA A 277 -8.50 23.72 1.66
CA ALA A 277 -8.09 24.99 1.08
C ALA A 277 -8.72 26.22 1.80
N GLN A 278 -9.40 26.01 2.94
CA GLN A 278 -10.07 27.07 3.71
C GLN A 278 -9.40 27.41 5.04
N ASP A 279 -8.21 26.84 5.35
CA ASP A 279 -7.41 27.22 6.52
C ASP A 279 -6.13 27.98 6.14
#